data_b4129e74c920fab8eec9019374f51012
#
_entry.id   b4129e74c920fab8eec9019374f51012
#
_cell.length_a   1.000
_cell.length_b   1.000
_cell.length_c   1.000
_cell.angle_alpha   90.00
_cell.angle_beta   90.00
_cell.angle_gamma   90.00
#
_symmetry.space_group_name_H-M   'P 1'
#
loop_
_entity.id
_entity.type
_entity.pdbx_description
1 polymer ?
#
loop_
_entity_poly.entity_id
_entity_poly.type
_entity_poly.pdbx_seq_one_letter_code
_entity_poly.pdbx_strand_id
1 'polypeptide(L)'
;KTQAYVGAYIGQAYILSGQADSMFTYFNAAIPYVEEHHDTYIQTIIANGLGINARNTTLNYNASLAYFQEALQYADASEDKTNYYIILSNMTRIYYLRNDPSGIKYALEVYEGGSKLHNDYVRFLGALNVATMYYLSKNYDEALHYISEATAIATHMANTDEPDVIHGNILAAIGKPQQAELYFRKVLNHTQHTNIDVLTEAYLYYGNFLKAERRYDEANTAYQNGLILAEQQNHYYYRLQFYKGMAELFQEKGDIAMASQHKERHQSLADSIFNIEQERSFSHMILNYETEKAEKELSRKELLLSEKNRKLQLAVFVTGLIAVILISLYVLYVRKNHMYRQLVILYDTHRQRERQLLEQRDEKTDLVNTSQKNKALFDAVEKLMNDEHLYRSNSISIDMLVERLHSNRTYLSRMFTEQNTSFSEYINSYRIREALALLSEPENDIPLKVLSDSLGYNSLSSFYRAFQKEMGVPPSRFRQEIKKLHLDS
;
A
#
# COMPACT_ATOMS: atom_id res chain seq x y z
N LYS A 1 25.61 -14.84 28.39
CA LYS A 1 24.30 -14.99 27.75
C LYS A 1 23.41 -15.95 28.56
N THR A 2 23.75 -17.24 28.64
CA THR A 2 22.89 -18.27 29.31
C THR A 2 22.54 -17.89 30.74
N GLN A 3 23.49 -17.39 31.55
CA GLN A 3 23.22 -16.97 32.93
C GLN A 3 22.22 -15.81 33.03
N ALA A 4 22.30 -14.82 32.11
CA ALA A 4 21.38 -13.69 32.08
C ALA A 4 19.95 -14.15 31.72
N TYR A 5 19.81 -15.04 30.74
CA TYR A 5 18.52 -15.61 30.36
C TYR A 5 17.93 -16.44 31.54
N VAL A 6 18.71 -17.34 32.12
CA VAL A 6 18.26 -18.13 33.24
C VAL A 6 17.89 -17.23 34.43
N GLY A 7 18.69 -16.20 34.72
CA GLY A 7 18.41 -15.24 35.78
C GLY A 7 17.09 -14.50 35.53
N ALA A 8 16.85 -14.00 34.30
CA ALA A 8 15.60 -13.32 33.98
C ALA A 8 14.36 -14.22 34.15
N TYR A 9 14.43 -15.48 33.69
CA TYR A 9 13.34 -16.46 33.90
C TYR A 9 13.11 -16.84 35.33
N ILE A 10 14.19 -17.05 36.12
CA ILE A 10 14.07 -17.32 37.56
C ILE A 10 13.46 -16.13 38.28
N GLY A 11 13.91 -14.89 37.95
CA GLY A 11 13.31 -13.69 38.49
C GLY A 11 11.83 -13.59 38.18
N GLN A 12 11.41 -13.92 36.95
CA GLN A 12 10.00 -13.97 36.58
C GLN A 12 9.22 -15.00 37.36
N ALA A 13 9.78 -16.19 37.63
CA ALA A 13 9.14 -17.21 38.46
C ALA A 13 8.92 -16.75 39.90
N TYR A 14 9.86 -15.99 40.48
CA TYR A 14 9.69 -15.41 41.80
C TYR A 14 8.60 -14.34 41.90
N ILE A 15 8.23 -13.67 40.81
CA ILE A 15 7.06 -12.77 40.76
C ILE A 15 5.78 -13.56 41.08
N LEU A 16 5.63 -14.74 40.46
CA LEU A 16 4.45 -15.60 40.63
C LEU A 16 4.33 -16.13 42.05
N SER A 17 5.44 -16.20 42.80
CA SER A 17 5.45 -16.60 44.21
C SER A 17 5.47 -15.45 45.22
N GLY A 18 5.32 -14.19 44.73
CA GLY A 18 5.29 -12.98 45.57
C GLY A 18 6.63 -12.64 46.25
N GLN A 19 7.76 -13.24 45.81
CA GLN A 19 9.07 -13.08 46.42
C GLN A 19 9.87 -11.97 45.72
N ALA A 20 9.52 -10.72 45.97
CA ALA A 20 10.10 -9.56 45.33
C ALA A 20 11.63 -9.46 45.49
N ASP A 21 12.16 -9.73 46.68
CA ASP A 21 13.61 -9.65 46.97
C ASP A 21 14.41 -10.65 46.09
N SER A 22 13.90 -11.87 45.99
CA SER A 22 14.50 -12.90 45.13
C SER A 22 14.44 -12.49 43.64
N MET A 23 13.28 -11.98 43.21
CA MET A 23 13.12 -11.42 41.85
C MET A 23 14.17 -10.36 41.57
N PHE A 24 14.33 -9.36 42.42
CA PHE A 24 15.33 -8.29 42.24
C PHE A 24 16.74 -8.82 42.19
N THR A 25 17.08 -9.82 43.02
CA THR A 25 18.42 -10.47 43.04
C THR A 25 18.75 -11.05 41.66
N TYR A 26 17.82 -11.76 41.04
CA TYR A 26 18.04 -12.42 39.76
C TYR A 26 17.98 -11.44 38.59
N PHE A 27 17.13 -10.42 38.62
CA PHE A 27 17.08 -9.39 37.61
C PHE A 27 18.35 -8.54 37.62
N ASN A 28 18.82 -8.12 38.80
CA ASN A 28 20.06 -7.36 38.94
C ASN A 28 21.29 -8.17 38.43
N ALA A 29 21.29 -9.49 38.58
CA ALA A 29 22.35 -10.33 38.04
C ALA A 29 22.35 -10.39 36.49
N ALA A 30 21.22 -10.12 35.85
CA ALA A 30 21.11 -10.09 34.38
C ALA A 30 21.47 -8.71 33.77
N ILE A 31 21.33 -7.62 34.52
CA ILE A 31 21.52 -6.24 34.05
C ILE A 31 22.89 -6.00 33.39
N PRO A 32 24.05 -6.42 33.95
CA PRO A 32 25.35 -6.15 33.33
C PRO A 32 25.45 -6.73 31.90
N TYR A 33 24.88 -7.92 31.68
CA TYR A 33 24.84 -8.52 30.36
C TYR A 33 23.95 -7.70 29.39
N VAL A 34 22.81 -7.23 29.87
CA VAL A 34 21.87 -6.44 29.10
C VAL A 34 22.48 -5.09 28.67
N GLU A 35 23.18 -4.42 29.58
CA GLU A 35 23.86 -3.14 29.31
C GLU A 35 24.96 -3.28 28.26
N GLU A 36 25.71 -4.40 28.31
CA GLU A 36 26.80 -4.67 27.38
C GLU A 36 26.31 -5.07 25.97
N HIS A 37 25.22 -5.86 25.90
CA HIS A 37 24.80 -6.50 24.65
C HIS A 37 23.50 -5.95 24.07
N HIS A 38 22.79 -5.07 24.75
CA HIS A 38 21.50 -4.49 24.37
C HIS A 38 20.46 -5.56 23.97
N ASP A 39 20.43 -6.68 24.75
CA ASP A 39 19.53 -7.81 24.47
C ASP A 39 18.08 -7.44 24.80
N THR A 40 17.33 -7.02 23.77
CA THR A 40 15.94 -6.54 23.88
C THR A 40 14.99 -7.60 24.43
N TYR A 41 15.28 -8.89 24.24
CA TYR A 41 14.44 -9.97 24.75
C TYR A 41 14.52 -10.06 26.28
N ILE A 42 15.74 -10.02 26.86
CA ILE A 42 15.91 -10.02 28.32
C ILE A 42 15.36 -8.72 28.90
N GLN A 43 15.60 -7.57 28.27
CA GLN A 43 15.00 -6.28 28.66
C GLN A 43 13.49 -6.36 28.76
N THR A 44 12.85 -6.99 27.78
CA THR A 44 11.40 -7.23 27.76
C THR A 44 10.94 -8.02 29.00
N ILE A 45 11.62 -9.12 29.32
CA ILE A 45 11.28 -9.98 30.47
C ILE A 45 11.42 -9.21 31.79
N ILE A 46 12.54 -8.50 31.98
CA ILE A 46 12.81 -7.73 33.20
C ILE A 46 11.78 -6.61 33.37
N ALA A 47 11.56 -5.78 32.36
CA ALA A 47 10.63 -4.66 32.44
C ALA A 47 9.19 -5.15 32.66
N ASN A 48 8.74 -6.20 31.96
CA ASN A 48 7.44 -6.80 32.18
C ASN A 48 7.30 -7.34 33.62
N GLY A 49 8.34 -8.01 34.11
CA GLY A 49 8.37 -8.52 35.48
C GLY A 49 8.27 -7.43 36.53
N LEU A 50 9.02 -6.34 36.37
CA LEU A 50 8.95 -5.17 37.27
C LEU A 50 7.56 -4.53 37.23
N GLY A 51 6.92 -4.48 36.04
CA GLY A 51 5.54 -4.01 35.91
C GLY A 51 4.54 -4.86 36.68
N ILE A 52 4.63 -6.19 36.60
CA ILE A 52 3.78 -7.10 37.35
C ILE A 52 4.03 -6.94 38.87
N ASN A 53 5.27 -6.88 39.30
CA ASN A 53 5.60 -6.67 40.70
C ASN A 53 5.03 -5.36 41.25
N ALA A 54 5.21 -4.25 40.53
CA ALA A 54 4.66 -2.94 40.92
C ALA A 54 3.12 -2.97 41.05
N ARG A 55 2.44 -3.69 40.15
CA ARG A 55 0.99 -3.90 40.21
C ARG A 55 0.54 -4.66 41.44
N ASN A 56 1.22 -5.78 41.77
CA ASN A 56 0.74 -6.73 42.79
C ASN A 56 1.17 -6.34 44.20
N THR A 57 2.42 -5.89 44.38
CA THR A 57 3.04 -5.70 45.70
C THR A 57 3.04 -4.27 46.21
N THR A 58 2.91 -3.28 45.34
CA THR A 58 2.89 -1.86 45.75
C THR A 58 1.66 -1.11 45.32
N LEU A 59 0.79 -1.71 44.48
CA LEU A 59 -0.35 -1.06 43.82
C LEU A 59 0.03 0.24 43.12
N ASN A 60 1.30 0.41 42.79
CA ASN A 60 1.79 1.55 42.06
C ASN A 60 1.51 1.36 40.56
N TYR A 61 0.26 1.58 40.17
CA TYR A 61 -0.20 1.40 38.79
C TYR A 61 0.56 2.29 37.79
N ASN A 62 1.04 3.45 38.24
CA ASN A 62 1.83 4.34 37.40
C ASN A 62 3.20 3.75 37.07
N ALA A 63 3.91 3.29 38.10
CA ALA A 63 5.18 2.60 37.89
C ALA A 63 4.98 1.33 37.07
N SER A 64 3.92 0.56 37.35
CA SER A 64 3.58 -0.62 36.58
C SER A 64 3.38 -0.32 35.10
N LEU A 65 2.62 0.71 34.77
CA LEU A 65 2.41 1.15 33.37
C LEU A 65 3.71 1.64 32.72
N ALA A 66 4.58 2.36 33.45
CA ALA A 66 5.87 2.78 32.93
C ALA A 66 6.75 1.60 32.54
N TYR A 67 6.84 0.59 33.42
CA TYR A 67 7.57 -0.63 33.12
C TYR A 67 6.96 -1.42 31.95
N PHE A 68 5.63 -1.49 31.87
CA PHE A 68 5.00 -2.14 30.72
C PHE A 68 5.20 -1.36 29.41
N GLN A 69 5.20 -0.03 29.42
CA GLN A 69 5.52 0.79 28.26
C GLN A 69 6.97 0.55 27.79
N GLU A 70 7.92 0.51 28.72
CA GLU A 70 9.29 0.18 28.44
C GLU A 70 9.42 -1.24 27.84
N ALA A 71 8.72 -2.22 28.43
CA ALA A 71 8.69 -3.58 27.94
C ALA A 71 8.08 -3.68 26.54
N LEU A 72 7.04 -2.88 26.23
CA LEU A 72 6.43 -2.82 24.89
C LEU A 72 7.40 -2.26 23.85
N GLN A 73 8.22 -1.25 24.20
CA GLN A 73 9.22 -0.70 23.28
C GLN A 73 10.25 -1.77 22.89
N TYR A 74 10.73 -2.55 23.87
CA TYR A 74 11.65 -3.66 23.59
C TYR A 74 10.98 -4.78 22.79
N ALA A 75 9.74 -5.15 23.14
CA ALA A 75 9.00 -6.21 22.44
C ALA A 75 8.61 -5.80 21.01
N ASP A 76 8.39 -4.50 20.75
CA ASP A 76 8.06 -4.00 19.43
C ASP A 76 9.25 -4.08 18.44
N ALA A 77 10.47 -4.11 18.93
CA ALA A 77 11.66 -4.33 18.11
C ALA A 77 11.81 -5.79 17.65
N SER A 78 11.07 -6.75 18.24
CA SER A 78 11.10 -8.18 17.90
C SER A 78 10.21 -8.48 16.67
N GLU A 79 10.65 -9.42 15.82
CA GLU A 79 9.82 -9.99 14.77
C GLU A 79 8.64 -10.79 15.35
N ASP A 80 8.90 -11.54 16.45
CA ASP A 80 7.85 -12.23 17.19
C ASP A 80 7.12 -11.27 18.14
N LYS A 81 5.88 -10.95 17.83
CA LYS A 81 5.03 -10.06 18.61
C LYS A 81 4.31 -10.73 19.78
N THR A 82 4.59 -11.98 20.07
CA THR A 82 3.94 -12.71 21.18
C THR A 82 4.10 -11.97 22.51
N ASN A 83 5.32 -11.58 22.87
CA ASN A 83 5.57 -10.83 24.11
C ASN A 83 4.90 -9.44 24.12
N TYR A 84 4.83 -8.77 22.99
CA TYR A 84 4.12 -7.49 22.86
C TYR A 84 2.66 -7.63 23.33
N TYR A 85 1.94 -8.63 22.83
CA TYR A 85 0.55 -8.83 23.21
C TYR A 85 0.38 -9.35 24.63
N ILE A 86 1.31 -10.14 25.15
CA ILE A 86 1.30 -10.56 26.58
C ILE A 86 1.43 -9.34 27.50
N ILE A 87 2.34 -8.42 27.18
CA ILE A 87 2.53 -7.18 27.96
C ILE A 87 1.28 -6.29 27.87
N LEU A 88 0.70 -6.16 26.68
CA LEU A 88 -0.54 -5.39 26.47
C LEU A 88 -1.72 -6.00 27.27
N SER A 89 -1.77 -7.33 27.36
CA SER A 89 -2.69 -8.05 28.25
C SER A 89 -2.49 -7.68 29.73
N ASN A 90 -1.23 -7.62 30.20
CA ASN A 90 -0.91 -7.18 31.55
C ASN A 90 -1.30 -5.73 31.81
N MET A 91 -1.17 -4.83 30.84
CA MET A 91 -1.69 -3.46 30.91
C MET A 91 -3.20 -3.43 31.04
N THR A 92 -3.93 -4.25 30.27
CA THR A 92 -5.39 -4.35 30.34
C THR A 92 -5.85 -4.70 31.76
N ARG A 93 -5.11 -5.55 32.47
CA ARG A 93 -5.40 -5.91 33.87
C ARG A 93 -5.38 -4.69 34.79
N ILE A 94 -4.53 -3.69 34.56
CA ILE A 94 -4.52 -2.46 35.37
C ILE A 94 -5.82 -1.66 35.20
N TYR A 95 -6.35 -1.56 33.97
CA TYR A 95 -7.64 -0.93 33.72
C TYR A 95 -8.77 -1.63 34.47
N TYR A 96 -8.75 -2.96 34.44
CA TYR A 96 -9.70 -3.75 35.23
C TYR A 96 -9.60 -3.46 36.74
N LEU A 97 -8.41 -3.50 37.32
CA LEU A 97 -8.18 -3.23 38.75
C LEU A 97 -8.59 -1.82 39.17
N ARG A 98 -8.58 -0.88 38.25
CA ARG A 98 -9.05 0.51 38.43
C ARG A 98 -10.54 0.70 38.16
N ASN A 99 -11.24 -0.34 37.80
CA ASN A 99 -12.64 -0.27 37.37
C ASN A 99 -12.86 0.67 36.18
N ASP A 100 -11.91 0.72 35.22
CA ASP A 100 -11.91 1.57 34.04
C ASP A 100 -12.21 0.77 32.78
N PRO A 101 -13.43 0.89 32.20
CA PRO A 101 -13.81 0.12 31.02
C PRO A 101 -13.09 0.56 29.74
N SER A 102 -12.36 1.68 29.74
CA SER A 102 -11.60 2.15 28.57
C SER A 102 -10.47 1.18 28.15
N GLY A 103 -10.10 0.25 29.04
CA GLY A 103 -9.17 -0.84 28.76
C GLY A 103 -9.60 -1.80 27.66
N ILE A 104 -10.89 -1.81 27.27
CA ILE A 104 -11.44 -2.66 26.22
C ILE A 104 -10.66 -2.56 24.89
N LYS A 105 -10.18 -1.38 24.53
CA LYS A 105 -9.40 -1.18 23.29
C LYS A 105 -8.11 -2.02 23.25
N TYR A 106 -7.42 -2.14 24.40
CA TYR A 106 -6.21 -2.95 24.51
C TYR A 106 -6.53 -4.46 24.53
N ALA A 107 -7.62 -4.82 25.21
CA ALA A 107 -8.10 -6.20 25.21
C ALA A 107 -8.41 -6.71 23.80
N LEU A 108 -9.13 -5.92 23.00
CA LEU A 108 -9.44 -6.23 21.61
C LEU A 108 -8.17 -6.31 20.75
N GLU A 109 -7.21 -5.41 20.96
CA GLU A 109 -5.91 -5.43 20.25
C GLU A 109 -5.15 -6.76 20.53
N VAL A 110 -5.17 -7.26 21.77
CA VAL A 110 -4.58 -8.56 22.13
C VAL A 110 -5.29 -9.71 21.43
N TYR A 111 -6.63 -9.70 21.44
CA TYR A 111 -7.44 -10.75 20.82
C TYR A 111 -7.23 -10.84 19.31
N GLU A 112 -7.27 -9.70 18.63
CA GLU A 112 -6.98 -9.62 17.20
C GLU A 112 -5.54 -10.00 16.87
N GLY A 113 -4.59 -9.58 17.72
CA GLY A 113 -3.18 -9.93 17.61
C GLY A 113 -2.93 -11.41 17.67
N GLY A 114 -3.55 -12.11 18.63
CA GLY A 114 -3.49 -13.55 18.76
C GLY A 114 -4.04 -14.27 17.53
N SER A 115 -5.13 -13.77 16.98
CA SER A 115 -5.73 -14.30 15.75
C SER A 115 -4.80 -14.12 14.54
N LYS A 116 -4.17 -12.95 14.40
CA LYS A 116 -3.21 -12.65 13.32
C LYS A 116 -1.93 -13.47 13.41
N LEU A 117 -1.45 -13.72 14.64
CA LEU A 117 -0.25 -14.53 14.88
C LEU A 117 -0.54 -16.05 14.83
N HIS A 118 -1.79 -16.47 14.71
CA HIS A 118 -2.22 -17.86 14.90
C HIS A 118 -1.69 -18.44 16.22
N ASN A 119 -1.66 -17.61 17.28
CA ASN A 119 -1.16 -17.97 18.60
C ASN A 119 -2.35 -18.11 19.57
N ASP A 120 -2.70 -19.36 19.88
CA ASP A 120 -3.85 -19.67 20.73
C ASP A 120 -3.69 -19.12 22.16
N TYR A 121 -2.47 -19.05 22.70
CA TYR A 121 -2.25 -18.50 24.03
C TYR A 121 -2.55 -16.98 24.05
N VAL A 122 -2.06 -16.23 23.08
CA VAL A 122 -2.33 -14.78 22.98
C VAL A 122 -3.83 -14.54 22.73
N ARG A 123 -4.46 -15.35 21.88
CA ARG A 123 -5.89 -15.24 21.60
C ARG A 123 -6.73 -15.56 22.85
N PHE A 124 -6.32 -16.56 23.63
CA PHE A 124 -6.90 -16.90 24.92
C PHE A 124 -6.85 -15.70 25.89
N LEU A 125 -5.66 -15.11 26.09
CA LEU A 125 -5.51 -13.92 26.94
C LEU A 125 -6.37 -12.77 26.47
N GLY A 126 -6.44 -12.54 25.17
CA GLY A 126 -7.27 -11.51 24.57
C GLY A 126 -8.76 -11.75 24.85
N ALA A 127 -9.27 -12.96 24.58
CA ALA A 127 -10.66 -13.31 24.82
C ALA A 127 -11.04 -13.15 26.29
N LEU A 128 -10.18 -13.60 27.20
CA LEU A 128 -10.37 -13.46 28.64
C LEU A 128 -10.45 -11.99 29.07
N ASN A 129 -9.52 -11.17 28.59
CA ASN A 129 -9.50 -9.74 28.89
C ASN A 129 -10.73 -9.01 28.32
N VAL A 130 -11.13 -9.33 27.10
CA VAL A 130 -12.32 -8.73 26.45
C VAL A 130 -13.58 -9.10 27.26
N ALA A 131 -13.72 -10.39 27.65
CA ALA A 131 -14.84 -10.82 28.51
C ALA A 131 -14.87 -10.04 29.82
N THR A 132 -13.71 -9.86 30.46
CA THR A 132 -13.58 -9.13 31.72
C THR A 132 -13.95 -7.64 31.57
N MET A 133 -13.53 -6.99 30.47
CA MET A 133 -13.87 -5.58 30.20
C MET A 133 -15.36 -5.41 29.87
N TYR A 134 -15.97 -6.32 29.15
CA TYR A 134 -17.42 -6.29 28.90
C TYR A 134 -18.21 -6.56 30.19
N TYR A 135 -17.75 -7.48 31.04
CA TYR A 135 -18.34 -7.69 32.36
C TYR A 135 -18.32 -6.39 33.19
N LEU A 136 -17.18 -5.69 33.18
CA LEU A 136 -17.02 -4.41 33.88
C LEU A 136 -17.99 -3.34 33.35
N SER A 137 -18.22 -3.31 32.05
CA SER A 137 -19.17 -2.41 31.39
C SER A 137 -20.64 -2.87 31.53
N LYS A 138 -20.90 -3.98 32.22
CA LYS A 138 -22.22 -4.62 32.36
C LYS A 138 -22.83 -5.09 31.03
N ASN A 139 -22.02 -5.27 29.99
CA ASN A 139 -22.43 -5.89 28.73
C ASN A 139 -22.23 -7.41 28.84
N TYR A 140 -23.16 -8.05 29.53
CA TYR A 140 -23.01 -9.47 29.89
C TYR A 140 -23.15 -10.43 28.72
N ASP A 141 -23.86 -10.07 27.66
CA ASP A 141 -24.00 -10.93 26.47
C ASP A 141 -22.67 -11.06 25.75
N GLU A 142 -21.98 -9.96 25.51
CA GLU A 142 -20.63 -9.97 24.94
C GLU A 142 -19.62 -10.61 25.89
N ALA A 143 -19.74 -10.37 27.19
CA ALA A 143 -18.89 -11.03 28.17
C ALA A 143 -19.04 -12.55 28.13
N LEU A 144 -20.28 -13.08 28.01
CA LEU A 144 -20.54 -14.53 27.85
C LEU A 144 -20.00 -15.07 26.54
N HIS A 145 -20.10 -14.31 25.44
CA HIS A 145 -19.56 -14.72 24.17
C HIS A 145 -18.03 -14.94 24.25
N TYR A 146 -17.29 -13.93 24.69
CA TYR A 146 -15.83 -14.01 24.75
C TYR A 146 -15.31 -14.97 25.83
N ILE A 147 -16.01 -15.12 26.97
CA ILE A 147 -15.59 -16.11 27.99
C ILE A 147 -15.82 -17.54 27.50
N SER A 148 -16.86 -17.79 26.71
CA SER A 148 -17.10 -19.09 26.08
C SER A 148 -16.00 -19.42 25.07
N GLU A 149 -15.54 -18.44 24.31
CA GLU A 149 -14.42 -18.60 23.38
C GLU A 149 -13.11 -18.86 24.13
N ALA A 150 -12.81 -18.10 25.19
CA ALA A 150 -11.65 -18.33 26.03
C ALA A 150 -11.67 -19.76 26.62
N THR A 151 -12.84 -20.22 27.09
CA THR A 151 -13.03 -21.60 27.61
C THR A 151 -12.76 -22.65 26.53
N ALA A 152 -13.27 -22.44 25.32
CA ALA A 152 -13.04 -23.36 24.20
C ALA A 152 -11.54 -23.45 23.83
N ILE A 153 -10.82 -22.34 23.81
CA ILE A 153 -9.37 -22.35 23.58
C ILE A 153 -8.65 -23.04 24.72
N ALA A 154 -9.04 -22.76 25.97
CA ALA A 154 -8.46 -23.35 27.19
C ALA A 154 -8.57 -24.87 27.25
N THR A 155 -9.58 -25.50 26.63
CA THR A 155 -9.73 -26.96 26.60
C THR A 155 -8.53 -27.68 25.96
N HIS A 156 -7.77 -27.00 25.14
CA HIS A 156 -6.56 -27.51 24.47
C HIS A 156 -5.27 -27.12 25.20
N MET A 157 -5.37 -26.38 26.31
CA MET A 157 -4.25 -25.87 27.08
C MET A 157 -4.24 -26.55 28.48
N ALA A 158 -3.08 -26.89 29.00
CA ALA A 158 -2.98 -27.42 30.35
C ALA A 158 -3.18 -26.31 31.40
N ASN A 159 -4.01 -26.56 32.41
CA ASN A 159 -4.17 -25.73 33.62
C ASN A 159 -4.70 -24.31 33.43
N THR A 160 -5.93 -24.19 32.94
CA THR A 160 -6.58 -22.87 32.76
C THR A 160 -7.97 -22.87 33.42
N ASP A 161 -8.00 -22.72 34.75
CA ASP A 161 -9.25 -22.54 35.52
C ASP A 161 -9.72 -21.05 35.52
N GLU A 162 -8.94 -20.13 34.99
CA GLU A 162 -9.22 -18.71 34.98
C GLU A 162 -10.53 -18.32 34.24
N PRO A 163 -10.86 -18.93 33.08
CA PRO A 163 -12.15 -18.68 32.43
C PRO A 163 -13.34 -19.10 33.29
N ASP A 164 -13.21 -20.18 34.06
CA ASP A 164 -14.28 -20.68 34.95
C ASP A 164 -14.60 -19.66 36.06
N VAL A 165 -13.59 -18.97 36.60
CA VAL A 165 -13.79 -17.91 37.60
C VAL A 165 -14.60 -16.77 37.05
N ILE A 166 -14.24 -16.25 35.87
CA ILE A 166 -14.91 -15.13 35.21
C ILE A 166 -16.32 -15.56 34.77
N HIS A 167 -16.47 -16.77 34.25
CA HIS A 167 -17.76 -17.31 33.82
C HIS A 167 -18.73 -17.40 35.02
N GLY A 168 -18.27 -17.92 36.15
CA GLY A 168 -19.05 -17.94 37.39
C GLY A 168 -19.49 -16.53 37.81
N ASN A 169 -18.59 -15.55 37.71
CA ASN A 169 -18.88 -14.17 38.08
C ASN A 169 -19.92 -13.53 37.14
N ILE A 170 -19.82 -13.76 35.83
CA ILE A 170 -20.82 -13.28 34.85
C ILE A 170 -22.19 -13.93 35.12
N LEU A 171 -22.23 -15.27 35.36
CA LEU A 171 -23.46 -16.00 35.64
C LEU A 171 -24.15 -15.52 36.91
N ALA A 172 -23.37 -15.21 37.95
CA ALA A 172 -23.89 -14.58 39.17
C ALA A 172 -24.53 -13.23 38.90
N ALA A 173 -23.88 -12.39 38.10
CA ALA A 173 -24.36 -11.06 37.77
C ALA A 173 -25.68 -11.07 36.94
N ILE A 174 -25.91 -12.08 36.13
CA ILE A 174 -27.13 -12.24 35.32
C ILE A 174 -28.22 -13.08 36.04
N GLY A 175 -28.07 -13.36 37.34
CA GLY A 175 -29.10 -14.01 38.13
C GLY A 175 -29.22 -15.53 37.89
N LYS A 176 -28.11 -16.22 37.58
CA LYS A 176 -28.03 -17.69 37.43
C LYS A 176 -27.17 -18.33 38.55
N PRO A 177 -27.59 -18.21 39.84
CA PRO A 177 -26.74 -18.55 40.99
C PRO A 177 -26.33 -20.04 41.04
N GLN A 178 -27.22 -20.97 40.65
CA GLN A 178 -26.89 -22.38 40.68
C GLN A 178 -25.77 -22.75 39.69
N GLN A 179 -25.81 -22.13 38.51
CA GLN A 179 -24.75 -22.30 37.49
C GLN A 179 -23.43 -21.61 37.92
N ALA A 180 -23.53 -20.39 38.47
CA ALA A 180 -22.38 -19.65 38.97
C ALA A 180 -21.62 -20.45 40.03
N GLU A 181 -22.34 -21.04 41.00
CA GLU A 181 -21.74 -21.82 42.08
C GLU A 181 -21.00 -23.05 41.56
N LEU A 182 -21.52 -23.74 40.52
CA LEU A 182 -20.83 -24.90 39.91
C LEU A 182 -19.44 -24.50 39.37
N TYR A 183 -19.33 -23.34 38.72
CA TYR A 183 -18.06 -22.87 38.21
C TYR A 183 -17.08 -22.52 39.33
N PHE A 184 -17.50 -21.78 40.34
CA PHE A 184 -16.65 -21.47 41.51
C PHE A 184 -16.15 -22.73 42.24
N ARG A 185 -17.06 -23.66 42.50
CA ARG A 185 -16.70 -24.92 43.16
C ARG A 185 -15.76 -25.78 42.32
N LYS A 186 -15.90 -25.76 41.00
CA LYS A 186 -14.98 -26.48 40.10
C LYS A 186 -13.55 -25.99 40.31
N VAL A 187 -13.31 -24.68 40.27
CA VAL A 187 -11.99 -24.10 40.51
C VAL A 187 -11.47 -24.38 41.90
N LEU A 188 -12.29 -24.16 42.93
CA LEU A 188 -11.89 -24.35 44.33
C LEU A 188 -11.64 -25.80 44.75
N ASN A 189 -12.14 -26.79 43.98
CA ASN A 189 -11.84 -28.19 44.17
C ASN A 189 -10.53 -28.65 43.47
N HIS A 190 -9.98 -27.86 42.55
CA HIS A 190 -8.76 -28.16 41.79
C HIS A 190 -7.49 -27.51 42.35
N THR A 191 -7.47 -27.21 43.67
CA THR A 191 -6.44 -26.38 44.33
C THR A 191 -4.98 -26.83 44.11
N GLN A 192 -4.72 -28.12 43.83
CA GLN A 192 -3.36 -28.63 43.62
C GLN A 192 -2.75 -28.25 42.25
N HIS A 193 -3.57 -27.84 41.28
CA HIS A 193 -3.15 -27.58 39.91
C HIS A 193 -3.48 -26.16 39.46
N THR A 194 -4.27 -25.42 40.24
CA THR A 194 -4.69 -24.07 39.89
C THR A 194 -3.65 -23.06 40.32
N ASN A 195 -3.38 -22.07 39.49
CA ASN A 195 -2.53 -20.93 39.82
C ASN A 195 -3.08 -20.24 41.07
N ILE A 196 -2.20 -19.89 42.01
CA ILE A 196 -2.57 -19.28 43.29
C ILE A 196 -3.27 -17.91 43.12
N ASP A 197 -2.93 -17.12 42.08
CA ASP A 197 -3.63 -15.89 41.76
C ASP A 197 -5.08 -16.17 41.35
N VAL A 198 -5.31 -17.21 40.53
CA VAL A 198 -6.64 -17.64 40.07
C VAL A 198 -7.46 -18.15 41.27
N LEU A 199 -6.84 -18.90 42.20
CA LEU A 199 -7.50 -19.34 43.43
C LEU A 199 -7.87 -18.15 44.32
N THR A 200 -6.99 -17.20 44.47
CA THR A 200 -7.24 -15.97 45.26
C THR A 200 -8.41 -15.19 44.68
N GLU A 201 -8.45 -15.04 43.38
CA GLU A 201 -9.56 -14.39 42.65
C GLU A 201 -10.86 -15.19 42.79
N ALA A 202 -10.79 -16.50 42.66
CA ALA A 202 -11.95 -17.38 42.83
C ALA A 202 -12.56 -17.27 44.25
N TYR A 203 -11.74 -17.24 45.30
CA TYR A 203 -12.23 -17.02 46.66
C TYR A 203 -12.89 -15.66 46.85
N LEU A 204 -12.35 -14.61 46.21
CA LEU A 204 -12.95 -13.27 46.26
C LEU A 204 -14.34 -13.24 45.62
N TYR A 205 -14.47 -13.74 44.41
CA TYR A 205 -15.74 -13.75 43.70
C TYR A 205 -16.75 -14.70 44.31
N TYR A 206 -16.30 -15.88 44.74
CA TYR A 206 -17.16 -16.82 45.45
C TYR A 206 -17.65 -16.27 46.79
N GLY A 207 -16.79 -15.58 47.54
CA GLY A 207 -17.19 -14.86 48.75
C GLY A 207 -18.21 -13.76 48.47
N ASN A 208 -18.00 -12.98 47.43
CA ASN A 208 -18.97 -11.93 46.99
C ASN A 208 -20.33 -12.56 46.59
N PHE A 209 -20.28 -13.66 45.84
CA PHE A 209 -21.45 -14.43 45.43
C PHE A 209 -22.22 -14.96 46.65
N LEU A 210 -21.53 -15.62 47.58
CA LEU A 210 -22.14 -16.18 48.78
C LEU A 210 -22.74 -15.07 49.69
N LYS A 211 -22.07 -13.92 49.79
CA LYS A 211 -22.60 -12.74 50.49
C LYS A 211 -23.93 -12.25 49.88
N ALA A 212 -23.98 -12.18 48.54
CA ALA A 212 -25.20 -11.79 47.81
C ALA A 212 -26.34 -12.78 48.04
N GLU A 213 -26.03 -14.10 48.13
CA GLU A 213 -26.97 -15.16 48.47
C GLU A 213 -27.28 -15.22 49.95
N ARG A 214 -26.78 -14.29 50.81
CA ARG A 214 -26.91 -14.22 52.27
C ARG A 214 -26.37 -15.42 53.02
N ARG A 215 -25.45 -16.17 52.43
CA ARG A 215 -24.73 -17.30 53.03
C ARG A 215 -23.46 -16.79 53.73
N TYR A 216 -23.69 -15.97 54.77
CA TYR A 216 -22.64 -15.14 55.39
C TYR A 216 -21.49 -15.91 56.02
N ASP A 217 -21.76 -17.08 56.64
CA ASP A 217 -20.71 -17.89 57.28
C ASP A 217 -19.79 -18.55 56.25
N GLU A 218 -20.38 -19.02 55.17
CA GLU A 218 -19.60 -19.56 54.02
C GLU A 218 -18.84 -18.45 53.32
N ALA A 219 -19.44 -17.29 53.11
CA ALA A 219 -18.78 -16.15 52.54
C ALA A 219 -17.56 -15.69 53.36
N ASN A 220 -17.70 -15.64 54.70
CA ASN A 220 -16.59 -15.30 55.59
C ASN A 220 -15.44 -16.34 55.47
N THR A 221 -15.76 -17.62 55.40
CA THR A 221 -14.78 -18.67 55.24
C THR A 221 -14.04 -18.53 53.89
N ALA A 222 -14.78 -18.22 52.81
CA ALA A 222 -14.18 -17.96 51.50
C ALA A 222 -13.23 -16.75 51.53
N TYR A 223 -13.65 -15.64 52.11
CA TYR A 223 -12.81 -14.45 52.27
C TYR A 223 -11.56 -14.69 53.11
N GLN A 224 -11.66 -15.45 54.21
CA GLN A 224 -10.51 -15.79 55.03
C GLN A 224 -9.50 -16.66 54.30
N ASN A 225 -9.95 -17.67 53.56
CA ASN A 225 -9.07 -18.54 52.77
C ASN A 225 -8.36 -17.71 51.66
N GLY A 226 -9.09 -16.85 50.97
CA GLY A 226 -8.51 -15.99 49.96
C GLY A 226 -7.53 -14.94 50.54
N LEU A 227 -7.84 -14.39 51.73
CA LEU A 227 -6.95 -13.47 52.45
C LEU A 227 -5.61 -14.12 52.79
N ILE A 228 -5.60 -15.35 53.26
CA ILE A 228 -4.38 -16.12 53.56
C ILE A 228 -3.51 -16.24 52.30
N LEU A 229 -4.10 -16.57 51.15
CA LEU A 229 -3.37 -16.64 49.88
C LEU A 229 -2.83 -15.30 49.45
N ALA A 230 -3.63 -14.23 49.55
CA ALA A 230 -3.22 -12.89 49.21
C ALA A 230 -2.10 -12.35 50.12
N GLU A 231 -2.06 -12.78 51.39
CA GLU A 231 -0.98 -12.45 52.33
C GLU A 231 0.32 -13.19 51.97
N GLN A 232 0.23 -14.47 51.63
CA GLN A 232 1.38 -15.30 51.22
C GLN A 232 2.05 -14.71 49.95
N GLN A 233 1.28 -14.14 49.04
CA GLN A 233 1.77 -13.55 47.78
C GLN A 233 2.09 -12.07 47.91
N ASN A 234 1.94 -11.44 49.06
CA ASN A 234 2.01 -9.99 49.22
C ASN A 234 1.13 -9.22 48.20
N HIS A 235 -0.04 -9.76 47.83
CA HIS A 235 -0.92 -9.17 46.84
C HIS A 235 -1.89 -8.18 47.48
N TYR A 236 -1.47 -6.92 47.58
CA TYR A 236 -2.20 -5.85 48.29
C TYR A 236 -3.60 -5.61 47.76
N TYR A 237 -3.83 -5.66 46.44
CA TYR A 237 -5.16 -5.50 45.88
C TYR A 237 -6.18 -6.48 46.47
N TYR A 238 -5.87 -7.78 46.44
CA TYR A 238 -6.78 -8.77 46.97
C TYR A 238 -6.96 -8.66 48.48
N ARG A 239 -5.91 -8.30 49.21
CA ARG A 239 -6.02 -8.04 50.67
C ARG A 239 -7.01 -6.93 50.96
N LEU A 240 -6.99 -5.82 50.24
CA LEU A 240 -7.96 -4.74 50.35
C LEU A 240 -9.38 -5.20 50.01
N GLN A 241 -9.54 -5.97 48.89
CA GLN A 241 -10.87 -6.45 48.53
C GLN A 241 -11.45 -7.43 49.57
N PHE A 242 -10.63 -8.30 50.15
CA PHE A 242 -11.09 -9.20 51.23
C PHE A 242 -11.48 -8.43 52.50
N TYR A 243 -10.69 -7.46 52.96
CA TYR A 243 -11.07 -6.67 54.11
C TYR A 243 -12.37 -5.84 53.87
N LYS A 244 -12.51 -5.29 52.65
CA LYS A 244 -13.75 -4.61 52.23
C LYS A 244 -14.94 -5.58 52.23
N GLY A 245 -14.80 -6.72 51.58
CA GLY A 245 -15.86 -7.77 51.50
C GLY A 245 -16.31 -8.25 52.90
N MET A 246 -15.36 -8.48 53.84
CA MET A 246 -15.64 -8.84 55.20
C MET A 246 -16.30 -7.71 56.00
N ALA A 247 -15.87 -6.48 55.82
CA ALA A 247 -16.49 -5.34 56.47
C ALA A 247 -17.97 -5.20 56.07
N GLU A 248 -18.25 -5.28 54.75
CA GLU A 248 -19.62 -5.24 54.22
C GLU A 248 -20.46 -6.45 54.71
N LEU A 249 -19.89 -7.65 54.71
CA LEU A 249 -20.54 -8.83 55.18
C LEU A 249 -20.97 -8.74 56.65
N PHE A 250 -20.06 -8.32 57.54
CA PHE A 250 -20.39 -8.18 58.98
C PHE A 250 -21.35 -7.02 59.24
N GLN A 251 -21.31 -5.97 58.41
CA GLN A 251 -22.30 -4.91 58.43
C GLN A 251 -23.70 -5.43 58.11
N GLU A 252 -23.85 -6.21 57.04
CA GLU A 252 -25.13 -6.83 56.66
C GLU A 252 -25.62 -7.85 57.70
N LYS A 253 -24.71 -8.57 58.37
CA LYS A 253 -25.00 -9.52 59.46
C LYS A 253 -25.40 -8.80 60.76
N GLY A 254 -25.16 -7.47 60.87
CA GLY A 254 -25.44 -6.67 62.04
C GLY A 254 -24.34 -6.71 63.12
N ASP A 255 -23.18 -7.31 62.84
CA ASP A 255 -22.02 -7.30 63.74
C ASP A 255 -21.15 -6.06 63.47
N ILE A 256 -21.55 -4.98 64.11
CA ILE A 256 -20.92 -3.64 63.93
C ILE A 256 -19.45 -3.68 64.41
N ALA A 257 -19.11 -4.44 65.43
CA ALA A 257 -17.75 -4.51 65.96
C ALA A 257 -16.78 -5.11 64.95
N MET A 258 -17.15 -6.26 64.41
CA MET A 258 -16.36 -6.93 63.36
C MET A 258 -16.33 -6.10 62.04
N ALA A 259 -17.43 -5.51 61.64
CA ALA A 259 -17.48 -4.61 60.50
C ALA A 259 -16.51 -3.42 60.65
N SER A 260 -16.50 -2.76 61.82
CA SER A 260 -15.57 -1.66 62.11
C SER A 260 -14.11 -2.11 62.08
N GLN A 261 -13.80 -3.27 62.67
CA GLN A 261 -12.44 -3.84 62.68
C GLN A 261 -11.91 -4.06 61.26
N HIS A 262 -12.69 -4.71 60.40
CA HIS A 262 -12.28 -4.94 59.00
C HIS A 262 -12.23 -3.66 58.21
N LYS A 263 -13.09 -2.70 58.43
CA LYS A 263 -13.04 -1.37 57.83
C LYS A 263 -11.76 -0.61 58.22
N GLU A 264 -11.35 -0.67 59.48
CA GLU A 264 -10.12 -0.08 59.96
C GLU A 264 -8.88 -0.73 59.33
N ARG A 265 -8.86 -2.06 59.22
CA ARG A 265 -7.78 -2.79 58.52
C ARG A 265 -7.71 -2.41 57.05
N HIS A 266 -8.87 -2.31 56.37
CA HIS A 266 -8.94 -1.84 54.99
C HIS A 266 -8.37 -0.44 54.86
N GLN A 267 -8.83 0.53 55.71
CA GLN A 267 -8.40 1.90 55.66
C GLN A 267 -6.90 2.05 55.91
N SER A 268 -6.40 1.43 56.98
CA SER A 268 -4.96 1.43 57.31
C SER A 268 -4.09 0.88 56.17
N LEU A 269 -4.56 -0.15 55.51
CA LEU A 269 -3.86 -0.69 54.34
C LEU A 269 -3.96 0.24 53.14
N ALA A 270 -5.14 0.84 52.89
CA ALA A 270 -5.36 1.77 51.79
C ALA A 270 -4.52 3.05 51.95
N ASP A 271 -4.50 3.63 53.16
CA ASP A 271 -3.74 4.86 53.47
C ASP A 271 -2.21 4.63 53.25
N SER A 272 -1.73 3.41 53.48
CA SER A 272 -0.33 3.09 53.25
C SER A 272 0.04 3.03 51.76
N ILE A 273 -0.93 2.87 50.89
CA ILE A 273 -0.73 2.56 49.46
C ILE A 273 -1.14 3.73 48.55
N PHE A 274 -2.21 4.46 48.91
CA PHE A 274 -2.80 5.48 48.04
C PHE A 274 -2.33 6.90 48.37
N ASN A 275 -1.57 7.47 47.46
CA ASN A 275 -1.27 8.89 47.48
C ASN A 275 -1.96 9.59 46.29
N ILE A 276 -2.61 10.73 46.52
CA ILE A 276 -3.34 11.52 45.50
C ILE A 276 -2.45 11.90 44.28
N GLU A 277 -1.14 12.01 44.50
CA GLU A 277 -0.18 12.24 43.41
C GLU A 277 -0.12 11.09 42.37
N GLN A 278 -0.50 9.88 42.75
CA GLN A 278 -0.46 8.74 41.83
C GLN A 278 -1.55 8.85 40.74
N GLU A 279 -2.70 9.44 41.03
CA GLU A 279 -3.73 9.61 40.01
C GLU A 279 -3.37 10.64 38.93
N ARG A 280 -2.70 11.73 39.31
CA ARG A 280 -2.19 12.70 38.32
C ARG A 280 -1.13 12.07 37.43
N SER A 281 -0.22 11.32 38.02
CA SER A 281 0.85 10.63 37.29
C SER A 281 0.31 9.56 36.33
N PHE A 282 -0.76 8.83 36.70
CA PHE A 282 -1.44 7.85 35.84
C PHE A 282 -2.03 8.53 34.58
N SER A 283 -2.75 9.62 34.76
CA SER A 283 -3.33 10.35 33.62
C SER A 283 -2.26 10.88 32.67
N HIS A 284 -1.15 11.40 33.21
CA HIS A 284 -0.01 11.83 32.40
C HIS A 284 0.63 10.69 31.62
N MET A 285 0.72 9.51 32.22
CA MET A 285 1.40 8.35 31.59
C MET A 285 0.57 7.75 30.46
N ILE A 286 -0.76 7.69 30.63
CA ILE A 286 -1.67 7.28 29.55
C ILE A 286 -1.62 8.29 28.40
N LEU A 287 -1.65 9.57 28.74
CA LEU A 287 -1.55 10.63 27.73
C LEU A 287 -0.25 10.51 26.92
N ASN A 288 0.87 10.26 27.59
CA ASN A 288 2.16 10.07 26.95
C ASN A 288 2.16 8.86 26.03
N TYR A 289 1.60 7.72 26.47
CA TYR A 289 1.49 6.51 25.64
C TYR A 289 0.61 6.73 24.39
N GLU A 290 -0.54 7.37 24.57
CA GLU A 290 -1.43 7.69 23.44
C GLU A 290 -0.80 8.72 22.49
N THR A 291 -0.04 9.66 23.05
CA THR A 291 0.72 10.64 22.27
C THR A 291 1.82 9.95 21.45
N GLU A 292 2.60 9.07 22.08
CA GLU A 292 3.65 8.30 21.41
C GLU A 292 3.10 7.37 20.32
N LYS A 293 1.95 6.73 20.58
CA LYS A 293 1.24 5.91 19.59
C LYS A 293 0.74 6.78 18.42
N ALA A 294 0.19 7.95 18.71
CA ALA A 294 -0.25 8.89 17.69
C ALA A 294 0.92 9.43 16.86
N GLU A 295 2.07 9.70 17.48
CA GLU A 295 3.30 10.12 16.79
C GLU A 295 3.84 9.01 15.87
N LYS A 296 3.83 7.76 16.32
CA LYS A 296 4.22 6.61 15.48
C LYS A 296 3.26 6.42 14.29
N GLU A 297 1.96 6.58 14.51
CA GLU A 297 0.98 6.54 13.42
C GLU A 297 1.15 7.72 12.44
N LEU A 298 1.44 8.91 12.96
CA LEU A 298 1.73 10.09 12.15
C LEU A 298 2.99 9.88 11.30
N SER A 299 4.07 9.43 11.92
CA SER A 299 5.33 9.11 11.23
C SER A 299 5.14 8.06 10.12
N ARG A 300 4.31 7.02 10.39
CA ARG A 300 3.96 6.03 9.37
C ARG A 300 3.17 6.63 8.21
N LYS A 301 2.23 7.54 8.50
CA LYS A 301 1.47 8.28 7.46
C LYS A 301 2.37 9.20 6.66
N GLU A 302 3.31 9.88 7.30
CA GLU A 302 4.30 10.73 6.63
C GLU A 302 5.20 9.92 5.69
N LEU A 303 5.64 8.72 6.12
CA LEU A 303 6.42 7.81 5.29
C LEU A 303 5.62 7.40 4.03
N LEU A 304 4.36 7.01 4.20
CA LEU A 304 3.47 6.67 3.09
C LEU A 304 3.23 7.86 2.14
N LEU A 305 3.11 9.06 2.71
CA LEU A 305 2.95 10.30 1.94
C LEU A 305 4.22 10.62 1.14
N SER A 306 5.39 10.45 1.74
CA SER A 306 6.67 10.65 1.08
C SER A 306 6.88 9.67 -0.08
N GLU A 307 6.51 8.40 0.09
CA GLU A 307 6.52 7.42 -1.00
C GLU A 307 5.57 7.79 -2.15
N LYS A 308 4.36 8.25 -1.80
CA LYS A 308 3.38 8.73 -2.78
C LYS A 308 3.89 9.95 -3.55
N ASN A 309 4.51 10.90 -2.85
CA ASN A 309 5.13 12.08 -3.45
C ASN A 309 6.29 11.70 -4.37
N ARG A 310 7.13 10.74 -3.99
CA ARG A 310 8.21 10.23 -4.85
C ARG A 310 7.67 9.60 -6.14
N LYS A 311 6.58 8.82 -6.06
CA LYS A 311 5.90 8.27 -7.24
C LYS A 311 5.32 9.37 -8.12
N LEU A 312 4.74 10.41 -7.53
CA LEU A 312 4.21 11.57 -8.26
C LEU A 312 5.34 12.35 -8.96
N GLN A 313 6.45 12.60 -8.28
CA GLN A 313 7.63 13.25 -8.88
C GLN A 313 8.18 12.47 -10.07
N LEU A 314 8.24 11.13 -9.95
CA LEU A 314 8.64 10.26 -11.05
C LEU A 314 7.66 10.38 -12.24
N ALA A 315 6.36 10.40 -11.98
CA ALA A 315 5.35 10.57 -13.02
C ALA A 315 5.48 11.93 -13.72
N VAL A 316 5.69 13.01 -12.97
CA VAL A 316 5.95 14.36 -13.52
C VAL A 316 7.23 14.38 -14.37
N PHE A 317 8.29 13.72 -13.90
CA PHE A 317 9.54 13.62 -14.67
C PHE A 317 9.32 12.86 -15.99
N VAL A 318 8.62 11.74 -15.98
CA VAL A 318 8.31 10.96 -17.19
C VAL A 318 7.45 11.75 -18.16
N THR A 319 6.43 12.46 -17.68
CA THR A 319 5.58 13.32 -18.54
C THR A 319 6.38 14.49 -19.14
N GLY A 320 7.30 15.08 -18.38
CA GLY A 320 8.24 16.09 -18.86
C GLY A 320 9.15 15.55 -19.97
N LEU A 321 9.69 14.36 -19.81
CA LEU A 321 10.51 13.69 -20.83
C LEU A 321 9.72 13.44 -22.12
N ILE A 322 8.47 12.96 -22.00
CA ILE A 322 7.59 12.76 -23.16
C ILE A 322 7.34 14.10 -23.87
N ALA A 323 7.09 15.19 -23.16
CA ALA A 323 6.91 16.51 -23.72
C ALA A 323 8.15 16.99 -24.52
N VAL A 324 9.35 16.76 -23.97
CA VAL A 324 10.61 17.09 -24.67
C VAL A 324 10.75 16.29 -25.96
N ILE A 325 10.42 14.99 -25.95
CA ILE A 325 10.44 14.13 -27.14
C ILE A 325 9.45 14.66 -28.19
N LEU A 326 8.23 15.01 -27.79
CA LEU A 326 7.21 15.56 -28.70
C LEU A 326 7.65 16.90 -29.30
N ILE A 327 8.23 17.79 -28.51
CA ILE A 327 8.80 19.06 -29.01
C ILE A 327 9.93 18.78 -29.99
N SER A 328 10.82 17.85 -29.71
CA SER A 328 11.91 17.45 -30.61
C SER A 328 11.38 16.93 -31.95
N LEU A 329 10.38 16.04 -31.90
CA LEU A 329 9.70 15.52 -33.09
C LEU A 329 9.02 16.66 -33.89
N TYR A 330 8.40 17.61 -33.21
CA TYR A 330 7.81 18.78 -33.86
C TYR A 330 8.85 19.64 -34.54
N VAL A 331 9.98 19.91 -33.91
CA VAL A 331 11.10 20.66 -34.53
C VAL A 331 11.63 19.94 -35.77
N LEU A 332 11.79 18.61 -35.70
CA LEU A 332 12.20 17.80 -36.86
C LEU A 332 11.17 17.89 -37.99
N TYR A 333 9.88 17.84 -37.66
CA TYR A 333 8.79 18.03 -38.62
C TYR A 333 8.86 19.40 -39.31
N VAL A 334 9.05 20.48 -38.55
CA VAL A 334 9.17 21.85 -39.10
C VAL A 334 10.40 21.97 -39.99
N ARG A 335 11.56 21.43 -39.59
CA ARG A 335 12.78 21.41 -40.42
C ARG A 335 12.57 20.66 -41.74
N LYS A 336 11.91 19.51 -41.69
CA LYS A 336 11.58 18.71 -42.89
C LYS A 336 10.67 19.51 -43.83
N ASN A 337 9.66 20.22 -43.28
CA ASN A 337 8.78 21.08 -44.10
C ASN A 337 9.52 22.25 -44.76
N HIS A 338 10.46 22.87 -44.03
CA HIS A 338 11.29 23.93 -44.60
C HIS A 338 12.16 23.41 -45.74
N MET A 339 12.75 22.24 -45.60
CA MET A 339 13.55 21.61 -46.65
C MET A 339 12.71 21.29 -47.91
N TYR A 340 11.46 20.86 -47.75
CA TYR A 340 10.54 20.66 -48.87
C TYR A 340 10.24 22.00 -49.59
N ARG A 341 10.03 23.08 -48.86
CA ARG A 341 9.83 24.44 -49.45
C ARG A 341 11.04 24.86 -50.27
N GLN A 342 12.25 24.69 -49.77
CA GLN A 342 13.48 25.02 -50.50
C GLN A 342 13.62 24.20 -51.80
N LEU A 343 13.24 22.92 -51.76
CA LEU A 343 13.33 22.04 -52.94
C LEU A 343 12.35 22.47 -54.04
N VAL A 344 11.13 22.91 -53.65
CA VAL A 344 10.15 23.45 -54.61
C VAL A 344 10.62 24.79 -55.21
N ILE A 345 11.18 25.69 -54.40
CA ILE A 345 11.76 26.96 -54.87
C ILE A 345 12.91 26.72 -55.86
N LEU A 346 13.81 25.76 -55.51
CA LEU A 346 14.92 25.41 -56.40
C LEU A 346 14.41 24.88 -57.74
N TYR A 347 13.37 24.03 -57.73
CA TYR A 347 12.75 23.53 -58.95
C TYR A 347 12.14 24.66 -59.80
N ASP A 348 11.38 25.61 -59.20
CA ASP A 348 10.77 26.69 -59.89
C ASP A 348 11.84 27.64 -60.52
N THR A 349 12.91 27.88 -59.78
CA THR A 349 14.06 28.68 -60.28
C THR A 349 14.75 27.97 -61.45
N HIS A 350 14.95 26.63 -61.40
CA HIS A 350 15.50 25.89 -62.52
C HIS A 350 14.60 25.92 -63.75
N ARG A 351 13.28 25.80 -63.56
CA ARG A 351 12.30 25.87 -64.65
C ARG A 351 12.27 27.24 -65.29
N GLN A 352 12.38 28.32 -64.56
CA GLN A 352 12.48 29.67 -65.11
C GLN A 352 13.76 29.82 -65.92
N ARG A 353 14.87 29.31 -65.46
CA ARG A 353 16.16 29.31 -66.14
C ARG A 353 16.13 28.51 -67.42
N GLU A 354 15.50 27.31 -67.41
CA GLU A 354 15.31 26.51 -68.61
C GLU A 354 14.46 27.23 -69.65
N ARG A 355 13.36 27.87 -69.23
CA ARG A 355 12.56 28.71 -70.17
C ARG A 355 13.37 29.83 -70.80
N GLN A 356 14.18 30.55 -70.05
CA GLN A 356 15.06 31.61 -70.56
C GLN A 356 16.14 31.05 -71.53
N LEU A 357 16.66 29.87 -71.26
CA LEU A 357 17.65 29.19 -72.10
C LEU A 357 17.01 28.66 -73.42
N LEU A 358 15.76 28.21 -73.37
CA LEU A 358 15.02 27.79 -74.56
C LEU A 358 14.68 29.01 -75.48
N GLU A 359 14.28 30.13 -74.92
CA GLU A 359 14.05 31.34 -75.63
C GLU A 359 15.34 31.89 -76.33
N GLN A 360 16.49 31.66 -75.72
CA GLN A 360 17.80 31.99 -76.30
C GLN A 360 18.30 30.94 -77.34
N ARG A 361 17.75 29.73 -77.40
CA ARG A 361 18.20 28.60 -78.24
C ARG A 361 17.52 28.59 -79.61
N ASP A 362 16.36 29.20 -79.76
CA ASP A 362 15.66 29.33 -81.05
C ASP A 362 16.40 30.15 -82.05
N GLU A 363 17.50 30.88 -81.67
CA GLU A 363 18.36 31.62 -82.55
C GLU A 363 19.57 30.93 -83.11
N LYS A 364 19.87 29.68 -82.73
CA LYS A 364 21.03 28.94 -83.24
C LYS A 364 20.79 27.43 -83.34
N THR A 365 20.35 26.99 -84.52
CA THR A 365 20.49 25.56 -84.88
C THR A 365 21.12 25.46 -86.23
N ASP A 366 22.21 24.72 -86.25
CA ASP A 366 22.49 23.78 -87.29
C ASP A 366 23.68 22.81 -86.89
N LEU A 367 23.50 21.51 -87.30
CA LEU A 367 24.49 20.44 -87.46
C LEU A 367 24.77 19.60 -86.19
N VAL A 368 24.51 18.29 -86.23
CA VAL A 368 25.22 17.19 -86.91
C VAL A 368 24.51 15.86 -86.75
N ASN A 369 24.41 15.10 -87.79
CA ASN A 369 23.96 13.72 -88.03
C ASN A 369 24.60 12.62 -87.14
N THR A 370 23.81 11.68 -86.63
CA THR A 370 24.17 10.22 -86.71
C THR A 370 22.98 9.36 -86.19
N SER A 371 22.79 8.19 -86.90
CA SER A 371 21.80 7.12 -86.62
C SER A 371 20.35 7.43 -87.05
N GLN A 372 20.23 7.56 -88.39
CA GLN A 372 18.97 7.99 -89.07
C GLN A 372 17.72 7.10 -88.83
N LYS A 373 17.82 5.85 -88.42
CA LYS A 373 16.65 4.95 -88.29
C LYS A 373 16.06 4.96 -86.84
N ASN A 374 16.91 4.93 -85.82
CA ASN A 374 16.46 4.99 -84.43
C ASN A 374 16.02 6.41 -84.07
N LYS A 375 16.64 7.41 -84.62
CA LYS A 375 16.26 8.82 -84.46
C LYS A 375 14.87 9.08 -85.04
N ALA A 376 14.61 8.63 -86.27
CA ALA A 376 13.30 8.81 -86.92
C ALA A 376 12.16 8.12 -86.11
N LEU A 377 12.44 6.95 -85.54
CA LEU A 377 11.46 6.26 -84.69
C LEU A 377 11.22 7.00 -83.36
N PHE A 378 12.27 7.51 -82.74
CA PHE A 378 12.18 8.31 -81.51
C PHE A 378 11.43 9.63 -81.79
N ASP A 379 11.76 10.36 -82.85
CA ASP A 379 11.10 11.58 -83.29
C ASP A 379 9.60 11.33 -83.58
N ALA A 380 9.25 10.19 -84.12
CA ALA A 380 7.85 9.79 -84.33
C ALA A 380 7.13 9.50 -83.02
N VAL A 381 7.76 8.82 -82.06
CA VAL A 381 7.21 8.65 -80.68
C VAL A 381 7.04 9.97 -80.00
N GLU A 382 8.06 10.86 -80.07
CA GLU A 382 8.02 12.19 -79.48
C GLU A 382 6.91 13.05 -80.06
N LYS A 383 6.68 12.97 -81.36
CA LYS A 383 5.56 13.65 -82.02
C LYS A 383 4.21 13.16 -81.50
N LEU A 384 4.01 11.87 -81.31
CA LEU A 384 2.78 11.32 -80.72
C LEU A 384 2.58 11.78 -79.26
N MET A 385 3.66 11.98 -78.53
CA MET A 385 3.58 12.50 -77.14
C MET A 385 3.28 13.98 -77.14
N ASN A 386 3.92 14.79 -77.98
CA ASN A 386 3.80 16.26 -77.96
C ASN A 386 2.54 16.75 -78.66
N ASP A 387 2.23 16.19 -79.87
CA ASP A 387 1.13 16.68 -80.71
C ASP A 387 -0.22 16.03 -80.32
N GLU A 388 -0.20 14.71 -80.07
CA GLU A 388 -1.44 13.98 -79.78
C GLU A 388 -1.66 13.73 -78.27
N HIS A 389 -0.69 14.10 -77.43
CA HIS A 389 -0.74 13.88 -75.97
C HIS A 389 -1.11 12.45 -75.58
N LEU A 390 -0.58 11.48 -76.33
CA LEU A 390 -0.92 10.07 -76.21
C LEU A 390 -0.63 9.52 -74.77
N TYR A 391 0.32 10.12 -74.05
CA TYR A 391 0.61 9.79 -72.65
C TYR A 391 -0.57 10.00 -71.70
N ARG A 392 -1.58 10.79 -72.06
CA ARG A 392 -2.81 10.96 -71.25
C ARG A 392 -3.76 9.79 -71.30
N SER A 393 -3.53 8.85 -72.23
CA SER A 393 -4.31 7.61 -72.28
C SER A 393 -3.94 6.67 -71.14
N ASN A 394 -4.93 6.20 -70.35
CA ASN A 394 -4.72 5.24 -69.28
C ASN A 394 -4.44 3.81 -69.82
N SER A 395 -4.77 3.53 -71.10
CA SER A 395 -4.51 2.29 -71.82
C SER A 395 -3.23 2.29 -72.64
N ILE A 396 -2.42 3.37 -72.57
CA ILE A 396 -1.18 3.46 -73.35
C ILE A 396 -0.25 2.28 -73.04
N SER A 397 0.17 1.62 -74.11
CA SER A 397 1.08 0.47 -74.02
C SER A 397 2.10 0.53 -75.15
N ILE A 398 3.17 -0.23 -74.98
CA ILE A 398 4.19 -0.38 -76.03
C ILE A 398 3.60 -1.00 -77.29
N ASP A 399 2.58 -1.89 -77.14
CA ASP A 399 1.94 -2.56 -78.25
C ASP A 399 1.06 -1.59 -79.08
N MET A 400 0.44 -0.62 -78.43
CA MET A 400 -0.28 0.48 -79.08
C MET A 400 0.68 1.37 -79.93
N LEU A 401 1.89 1.64 -79.45
CA LEU A 401 2.90 2.33 -80.19
C LEU A 401 3.43 1.50 -81.38
N VAL A 402 3.54 0.19 -81.18
CA VAL A 402 3.89 -0.76 -82.28
C VAL A 402 2.90 -0.66 -83.43
N GLU A 403 1.61 -0.70 -83.09
CA GLU A 403 0.54 -0.63 -84.09
C GLU A 403 0.52 0.72 -84.81
N ARG A 404 0.58 1.82 -84.06
CA ARG A 404 0.53 3.21 -84.59
C ARG A 404 1.73 3.56 -85.48
N LEU A 405 2.90 3.07 -85.14
CA LEU A 405 4.16 3.37 -85.86
C LEU A 405 4.57 2.32 -86.88
N HIS A 406 3.71 1.33 -87.08
CA HIS A 406 4.00 0.16 -87.93
C HIS A 406 5.41 -0.42 -87.73
N SER A 407 5.78 -0.56 -86.44
CA SER A 407 7.10 -1.06 -85.99
C SER A 407 6.96 -2.41 -85.28
N ASN A 408 7.97 -2.85 -84.54
CA ASN A 408 7.86 -4.00 -83.70
C ASN A 408 8.30 -3.71 -82.25
N ARG A 409 7.82 -4.53 -81.32
CA ARG A 409 8.03 -4.33 -79.91
C ARG A 409 9.51 -4.34 -79.49
N THR A 410 10.31 -5.13 -80.16
CA THR A 410 11.75 -5.26 -79.89
C THR A 410 12.49 -3.95 -80.24
N TYR A 411 12.16 -3.35 -81.38
CA TYR A 411 12.76 -2.06 -81.78
C TYR A 411 12.37 -0.91 -80.84
N LEU A 412 11.11 -0.83 -80.45
CA LEU A 412 10.66 0.22 -79.49
C LEU A 412 11.27 0.02 -78.11
N SER A 413 11.29 -1.24 -77.55
CA SER A 413 11.93 -1.49 -76.28
C SER A 413 13.44 -1.18 -76.30
N ARG A 414 14.14 -1.54 -77.39
CA ARG A 414 15.55 -1.24 -77.54
C ARG A 414 15.82 0.26 -77.65
N MET A 415 14.99 0.99 -78.36
CA MET A 415 15.06 2.45 -78.46
C MET A 415 14.97 3.13 -77.08
N PHE A 416 14.01 2.71 -76.18
CA PHE A 416 13.94 3.26 -74.82
C PHE A 416 15.17 2.87 -74.00
N THR A 417 15.67 1.68 -74.13
CA THR A 417 16.90 1.23 -73.44
C THR A 417 18.12 2.02 -73.85
N GLU A 418 18.27 2.31 -75.17
CA GLU A 418 19.36 3.15 -75.68
C GLU A 418 19.29 4.60 -75.18
N GLN A 419 18.12 5.08 -74.80
CA GLN A 419 17.90 6.36 -74.14
C GLN A 419 18.00 6.30 -72.62
N ASN A 420 18.50 5.20 -72.08
CA ASN A 420 18.62 4.93 -70.62
C ASN A 420 17.29 5.11 -69.86
N THR A 421 16.16 4.74 -70.47
CA THR A 421 14.84 4.85 -69.86
C THR A 421 14.00 3.62 -70.16
N SER A 422 12.97 3.36 -69.36
CA SER A 422 11.94 2.39 -69.66
C SER A 422 10.75 3.07 -70.32
N PHE A 423 9.90 2.34 -71.05
CA PHE A 423 8.65 2.88 -71.58
C PHE A 423 7.79 3.53 -70.51
N SER A 424 7.66 2.89 -69.32
CA SER A 424 6.89 3.42 -68.23
C SER A 424 7.48 4.74 -67.65
N GLU A 425 8.81 4.79 -67.52
CA GLU A 425 9.47 6.02 -67.04
C GLU A 425 9.37 7.12 -68.08
N TYR A 426 9.52 6.84 -69.35
CA TYR A 426 9.35 7.79 -70.43
C TYR A 426 7.93 8.41 -70.45
N ILE A 427 6.86 7.60 -70.39
CA ILE A 427 5.49 8.06 -70.29
C ILE A 427 5.26 8.87 -69.01
N ASN A 428 5.78 8.39 -67.88
CA ASN A 428 5.64 9.11 -66.61
C ASN A 428 6.34 10.48 -66.63
N SER A 429 7.49 10.64 -67.34
CA SER A 429 8.16 11.91 -67.44
C SER A 429 7.28 12.99 -68.13
N TYR A 430 6.55 12.63 -69.19
CA TYR A 430 5.57 13.53 -69.81
C TYR A 430 4.39 13.87 -68.89
N ARG A 431 3.84 12.86 -68.25
CA ARG A 431 2.71 13.02 -67.30
C ARG A 431 3.11 13.91 -66.12
N ILE A 432 4.29 13.73 -65.59
CA ILE A 432 4.79 14.54 -64.45
C ILE A 432 5.11 15.97 -64.91
N ARG A 433 5.70 16.15 -66.12
CA ARG A 433 5.97 17.47 -66.66
C ARG A 433 4.67 18.26 -66.83
N GLU A 434 3.63 17.63 -67.36
CA GLU A 434 2.33 18.30 -67.49
C GLU A 434 1.67 18.55 -66.10
N ALA A 435 1.78 17.59 -65.18
CA ALA A 435 1.33 17.78 -63.80
C ALA A 435 1.98 18.97 -63.12
N LEU A 436 3.29 19.13 -63.30
CA LEU A 436 4.05 20.26 -62.78
C LEU A 436 3.62 21.58 -63.39
N ALA A 437 3.36 21.61 -64.71
CA ALA A 437 2.86 22.79 -65.37
C ALA A 437 1.53 23.26 -64.72
N LEU A 438 0.58 22.32 -64.57
CA LEU A 438 -0.74 22.63 -64.02
C LEU A 438 -0.71 22.93 -62.50
N LEU A 439 0.15 22.26 -61.75
CA LEU A 439 0.29 22.48 -60.28
C LEU A 439 1.10 23.75 -59.94
N SER A 440 1.86 24.28 -60.91
CA SER A 440 2.61 25.54 -60.73
C SER A 440 1.76 26.79 -61.01
N GLU A 441 0.53 26.61 -61.48
CA GLU A 441 -0.42 27.71 -61.65
C GLU A 441 -1.19 27.93 -60.35
N PRO A 442 -1.02 29.06 -59.64
CA PRO A 442 -1.58 29.29 -58.32
C PRO A 442 -3.11 29.22 -58.28
N GLU A 443 -3.76 29.65 -59.35
CA GLU A 443 -5.22 29.68 -59.49
C GLU A 443 -5.83 28.33 -59.91
N ASN A 444 -4.98 27.36 -60.24
CA ASN A 444 -5.44 26.04 -60.67
C ASN A 444 -5.84 25.16 -59.50
N ASP A 445 -7.14 25.05 -59.25
CA ASP A 445 -7.73 24.28 -58.17
C ASP A 445 -8.27 22.90 -58.56
N ILE A 446 -7.85 22.40 -59.75
CA ILE A 446 -8.27 21.05 -60.21
C ILE A 446 -8.00 20.03 -59.10
N PRO A 447 -9.00 19.25 -58.66
CA PRO A 447 -8.79 18.19 -57.66
C PRO A 447 -7.71 17.22 -58.12
N LEU A 448 -6.78 16.82 -57.24
CA LEU A 448 -5.66 15.95 -57.62
C LEU A 448 -6.11 14.60 -58.18
N LYS A 449 -7.30 14.12 -57.82
CA LYS A 449 -7.91 12.93 -58.40
C LYS A 449 -8.25 13.16 -59.89
N VAL A 450 -8.90 14.28 -60.19
CA VAL A 450 -9.26 14.68 -61.58
C VAL A 450 -7.98 14.87 -62.43
N LEU A 451 -6.99 15.56 -61.84
CA LEU A 451 -5.68 15.75 -62.49
C LEU A 451 -5.00 14.38 -62.77
N SER A 452 -5.00 13.48 -61.79
CA SER A 452 -4.43 12.13 -61.96
C SER A 452 -5.10 11.37 -63.11
N ASP A 453 -6.45 11.44 -63.15
CA ASP A 453 -7.22 10.76 -64.20
C ASP A 453 -7.01 11.39 -65.59
N SER A 454 -6.95 12.70 -65.70
CA SER A 454 -6.68 13.44 -66.94
C SER A 454 -5.27 13.18 -67.50
N LEU A 455 -4.33 12.91 -66.67
CA LEU A 455 -2.95 12.53 -67.01
C LEU A 455 -2.77 11.04 -67.34
N GLY A 456 -3.88 10.27 -67.33
CA GLY A 456 -3.85 8.87 -67.72
C GLY A 456 -3.36 7.90 -66.63
N TYR A 457 -3.36 8.26 -65.34
CA TYR A 457 -3.05 7.33 -64.28
C TYR A 457 -4.27 6.51 -63.91
N ASN A 458 -4.07 5.21 -63.70
CA ASN A 458 -5.13 4.27 -63.31
C ASN A 458 -5.56 4.45 -61.84
N SER A 459 -4.76 5.13 -61.04
CA SER A 459 -5.09 5.44 -59.63
C SER A 459 -4.35 6.64 -59.13
N LEU A 460 -4.99 7.38 -58.19
CA LEU A 460 -4.39 8.51 -57.49
C LEU A 460 -3.07 8.12 -56.80
N SER A 461 -3.02 6.92 -56.24
CA SER A 461 -1.79 6.41 -55.57
C SER A 461 -0.64 6.24 -56.53
N SER A 462 -0.89 5.81 -57.77
CA SER A 462 0.13 5.70 -58.81
C SER A 462 0.68 7.06 -59.23
N PHE A 463 -0.17 8.05 -59.37
CA PHE A 463 0.20 9.45 -59.60
C PHE A 463 1.08 9.99 -58.47
N TYR A 464 0.63 9.83 -57.20
CA TYR A 464 1.39 10.29 -56.03
C TYR A 464 2.79 9.70 -55.99
N ARG A 465 2.90 8.40 -56.25
CA ARG A 465 4.18 7.68 -56.23
C ARG A 465 5.12 8.12 -57.34
N ALA A 466 4.60 8.29 -58.57
CA ALA A 466 5.37 8.76 -59.70
C ALA A 466 5.84 10.20 -59.47
N PHE A 467 4.95 11.11 -59.04
CA PHE A 467 5.25 12.48 -58.75
C PHE A 467 6.30 12.62 -57.64
N GLN A 468 6.12 11.87 -56.56
CA GLN A 468 7.06 11.92 -55.42
C GLN A 468 8.43 11.31 -55.76
N LYS A 469 8.48 10.30 -56.65
CA LYS A 469 9.73 9.74 -57.13
C LYS A 469 10.52 10.79 -57.90
N GLU A 470 9.87 11.54 -58.77
CA GLU A 470 10.50 12.54 -59.63
C GLU A 470 10.84 13.83 -58.89
N MET A 471 9.90 14.31 -58.04
CA MET A 471 9.99 15.65 -57.43
C MET A 471 10.49 15.64 -56.00
N GLY A 472 10.61 14.48 -55.34
CA GLY A 472 10.98 14.37 -53.94
C GLY A 472 9.88 14.76 -52.97
N VAL A 473 8.77 15.39 -53.44
CA VAL A 473 7.66 15.91 -52.64
C VAL A 473 6.32 15.41 -53.18
N PRO A 474 5.31 15.18 -52.36
CA PRO A 474 3.96 14.79 -52.80
C PRO A 474 3.30 15.94 -53.63
N PRO A 475 2.43 15.63 -54.63
CA PRO A 475 1.77 16.65 -55.47
C PRO A 475 0.90 17.61 -54.66
N SER A 476 0.23 17.15 -53.60
CA SER A 476 -0.53 17.98 -52.69
C SER A 476 0.33 19.01 -51.98
N ARG A 477 1.50 18.60 -51.54
CA ARG A 477 2.45 19.49 -50.87
C ARG A 477 3.11 20.47 -51.84
N PHE A 478 3.46 20.00 -53.04
CA PHE A 478 4.00 20.86 -54.11
C PHE A 478 3.01 22.01 -54.41
N ARG A 479 1.74 21.69 -54.68
CA ARG A 479 0.68 22.69 -54.92
C ARG A 479 0.57 23.71 -53.78
N GLN A 480 0.57 23.22 -52.54
CA GLN A 480 0.43 24.04 -51.34
C GLN A 480 1.59 25.07 -51.23
N GLU A 481 2.80 24.62 -51.47
CA GLU A 481 3.98 25.50 -51.38
C GLU A 481 4.03 26.52 -52.55
N ILE A 482 3.63 26.13 -53.77
CA ILE A 482 3.49 27.07 -54.90
C ILE A 482 2.45 28.17 -54.58
N LYS A 483 1.28 27.79 -54.06
CA LYS A 483 0.25 28.78 -53.66
C LYS A 483 0.78 29.77 -52.62
N LYS A 484 1.53 29.30 -51.63
CA LYS A 484 2.15 30.17 -50.60
C LYS A 484 3.18 31.14 -51.21
N LEU A 485 4.04 30.64 -52.10
CA LEU A 485 5.06 31.48 -52.76
C LEU A 485 4.44 32.65 -53.51
N HIS A 486 3.28 32.47 -54.13
CA HIS A 486 2.59 33.52 -54.87
C HIS A 486 1.66 34.42 -54.01
N LEU A 487 1.37 33.99 -52.76
CA LEU A 487 0.67 34.84 -51.78
C LEU A 487 1.64 35.75 -51.02
N ASP A 488 2.92 35.37 -50.93
CA ASP A 488 3.98 36.11 -50.23
C ASP A 488 4.74 37.05 -51.18
N SER A 489 4.43 37.05 -52.51
CA SER A 489 5.00 37.90 -53.55
C SER A 489 4.03 39.00 -54.00
#